data_3e743c8f01af3ce29f9fc5b4f15ad2b3
#
_entry.id   3e743c8f01af3ce29f9fc5b4f15ad2b3
#
_cell.length_a   1.000
_cell.length_b   1.000
_cell.length_c   1.000
_cell.angle_alpha   90.00
_cell.angle_beta   90.00
_cell.angle_gamma   90.00
#
_symmetry.space_group_name_H-M   'P 1'
#
loop_
_entity.id
_entity.type
_entity.pdbx_description
1 polymer ?
#
loop_
_entity_poly.entity_id
_entity_poly.type
_entity_poly.pdbx_seq_one_letter_code
_entity_poly.pdbx_strand_id
1 'polypeptide(L)'
;DCWEDLRKTLEALEKSLITAGINVENIGLTTSPLLYYAAKKQHSKSGIMVTGSHNPKNYNGIKMVINDMPVSGMEVLSLVKKEIHSKNQGSITINNSIVDQYIEEVVDCKKFDLSNLKIVVDCGNGAAGIIAPKLFNALGCNVIEMFSEVDGNFPNHHPDPGNPNNLICLLYTSDAAD
;
A
#
# COMPACT_ATOMS: atom_id res chain seq x y z
N ASP A 1 -17.56 6.23 5.76
CA ASP A 1 -16.48 6.49 4.80
C ASP A 1 -15.34 5.50 5.07
N CYS A 2 -14.98 4.71 4.05
CA CYS A 2 -13.95 3.66 4.14
C CYS A 2 -12.64 4.21 4.74
N TRP A 3 -12.19 5.36 4.30
CA TRP A 3 -10.95 5.99 4.78
C TRP A 3 -11.01 6.44 6.24
N GLU A 4 -12.16 6.90 6.70
CA GLU A 4 -12.35 7.31 8.09
C GLU A 4 -12.24 6.11 9.05
N ASP A 5 -12.81 4.97 8.67
CA ASP A 5 -12.74 3.75 9.48
C ASP A 5 -11.33 3.14 9.47
N LEU A 6 -10.64 3.17 8.31
CA LEU A 6 -9.23 2.78 8.22
C LEU A 6 -8.35 3.67 9.09
N ARG A 7 -8.57 4.99 9.07
CA ARG A 7 -7.83 5.95 9.89
C ARG A 7 -8.01 5.69 11.38
N LYS A 8 -9.24 5.48 11.85
CA LYS A 8 -9.52 5.16 13.27
C LYS A 8 -8.84 3.86 13.70
N THR A 9 -8.86 2.85 12.83
CA THR A 9 -8.20 1.57 13.09
C THR A 9 -6.67 1.74 13.17
N LEU A 10 -6.08 2.54 12.27
CA LEU A 10 -4.66 2.86 12.28
C LEU A 10 -4.26 3.60 13.55
N GLU A 11 -5.01 4.63 13.96
CA GLU A 11 -4.74 5.39 15.17
C GLU A 11 -4.79 4.52 16.43
N ALA A 12 -5.75 3.58 16.51
CA ALA A 12 -5.85 2.63 17.62
C ALA A 12 -4.66 1.66 17.63
N LEU A 13 -4.23 1.19 16.47
CA LEU A 13 -3.06 0.32 16.31
C LEU A 13 -1.78 1.05 16.74
N GLU A 14 -1.53 2.26 16.23
CA GLU A 14 -0.37 3.08 16.59
C GLU A 14 -0.30 3.32 18.09
N LYS A 15 -1.41 3.74 18.69
CA LYS A 15 -1.51 3.95 20.14
C LYS A 15 -1.17 2.68 20.93
N SER A 16 -1.64 1.53 20.47
CA SER A 16 -1.39 0.24 21.14
C SER A 16 0.09 -0.14 21.05
N LEU A 17 0.72 0.02 19.88
CA LEU A 17 2.14 -0.26 19.67
C LEU A 17 3.03 0.66 20.52
N ILE A 18 2.74 1.95 20.55
CA ILE A 18 3.48 2.93 21.38
C ILE A 18 3.35 2.58 22.86
N THR A 19 2.15 2.23 23.31
CA THR A 19 1.91 1.82 24.69
C THR A 19 2.67 0.54 25.06
N ALA A 20 2.83 -0.37 24.09
CA ALA A 20 3.64 -1.58 24.25
C ALA A 20 5.16 -1.30 24.16
N GLY A 21 5.61 -0.06 24.00
CA GLY A 21 7.01 0.33 23.95
C GLY A 21 7.66 0.16 22.59
N ILE A 22 6.87 0.04 21.51
CA ILE A 22 7.35 -0.15 20.16
C ILE A 22 7.48 1.22 19.47
N ASN A 23 8.64 1.48 18.86
CA ASN A 23 8.80 2.64 17.98
C ASN A 23 8.16 2.35 16.63
N VAL A 24 7.33 3.27 16.17
CA VAL A 24 6.56 3.18 14.93
C VAL A 24 7.07 4.21 13.93
N GLU A 25 7.30 3.77 12.70
CA GLU A 25 7.47 4.65 11.55
C GLU A 25 6.21 4.57 10.70
N ASN A 26 5.44 5.66 10.65
CA ASN A 26 4.27 5.78 9.80
C ASN A 26 4.69 6.24 8.41
N ILE A 27 4.44 5.41 7.40
CA ILE A 27 4.78 5.66 5.99
C ILE A 27 3.58 6.20 5.18
N GLY A 28 2.50 6.54 5.86
CA GLY A 28 1.30 7.11 5.23
C GLY A 28 0.48 6.10 4.43
N LEU A 29 -0.32 6.63 3.52
CA LEU A 29 -1.12 5.85 2.59
C LEU A 29 -0.20 5.25 1.51
N THR A 30 -0.26 3.92 1.34
CA THR A 30 0.65 3.21 0.45
C THR A 30 0.10 1.87 -0.04
N THR A 31 0.86 1.18 -0.86
CA THR A 31 0.54 -0.16 -1.39
C THR A 31 1.27 -1.27 -0.62
N SER A 32 0.78 -2.50 -0.72
CA SER A 32 1.43 -3.65 -0.07
C SER A 32 2.90 -3.85 -0.47
N PRO A 33 3.31 -3.68 -1.74
CA PRO A 33 4.74 -3.73 -2.10
C PRO A 33 5.60 -2.71 -1.36
N LEU A 34 5.08 -1.49 -1.14
CA LEU A 34 5.81 -0.48 -0.36
C LEU A 34 5.91 -0.84 1.12
N LEU A 35 4.88 -1.46 1.69
CA LEU A 35 4.99 -1.97 3.06
C LEU A 35 6.15 -2.95 3.19
N TYR A 36 6.24 -3.92 2.26
CA TYR A 36 7.33 -4.91 2.29
C TYR A 36 8.70 -4.28 2.05
N TYR A 37 8.77 -3.32 1.14
CA TYR A 37 9.99 -2.54 0.91
C TYR A 37 10.41 -1.79 2.16
N ALA A 38 9.51 -1.02 2.78
CA ALA A 38 9.78 -0.27 4.00
C ALA A 38 10.21 -1.20 5.16
N ALA A 39 9.49 -2.31 5.35
CA ALA A 39 9.82 -3.29 6.38
C ALA A 39 11.25 -3.84 6.22
N LYS A 40 11.70 -4.11 4.98
CA LYS A 40 13.08 -4.57 4.70
C LYS A 40 14.15 -3.53 5.06
N LYS A 41 13.83 -2.24 4.98
CA LYS A 41 14.75 -1.15 5.37
C LYS A 41 14.88 -1.02 6.88
N GLN A 42 13.89 -1.45 7.66
CA GLN A 42 13.92 -1.41 9.11
C GLN A 42 14.74 -2.57 9.69
N HIS A 43 15.40 -2.30 10.82
CA HIS A 43 16.15 -3.35 11.54
C HIS A 43 15.24 -4.51 11.98
N SER A 44 14.01 -4.22 12.37
CA SER A 44 13.00 -5.21 12.76
C SER A 44 12.48 -6.06 11.61
N LYS A 45 12.68 -5.62 10.36
CA LYS A 45 12.11 -6.23 9.15
C LYS A 45 10.61 -6.53 9.28
N SER A 46 9.90 -5.63 9.96
CA SER A 46 8.50 -5.81 10.32
C SER A 46 7.67 -4.61 9.91
N GLY A 47 6.43 -4.88 9.51
CA GLY A 47 5.49 -3.84 9.11
C GLY A 47 4.05 -4.32 9.21
N ILE A 48 3.14 -3.38 9.42
CA ILE A 48 1.71 -3.62 9.53
C ILE A 48 0.98 -2.64 8.62
N MET A 49 -0.02 -3.12 7.89
CA MET A 49 -0.88 -2.31 7.04
C MET A 49 -2.34 -2.56 7.40
N VAL A 50 -3.08 -1.48 7.59
CA VAL A 50 -4.55 -1.53 7.69
C VAL A 50 -5.11 -1.35 6.28
N THR A 51 -5.93 -2.28 5.81
CA THR A 51 -6.42 -2.29 4.42
C THR A 51 -7.68 -3.12 4.26
N GLY A 52 -8.61 -2.64 3.44
CA GLY A 52 -9.74 -3.44 2.95
C GLY A 52 -9.36 -4.40 1.83
N SER A 53 -8.15 -4.29 1.26
CA SER A 53 -7.75 -5.02 0.04
C SER A 53 -8.73 -4.77 -1.11
N HIS A 54 -9.21 -5.81 -1.77
CA HIS A 54 -10.21 -5.76 -2.85
C HIS A 54 -11.65 -5.98 -2.34
N ASN A 55 -11.84 -5.95 -1.02
CA ASN A 55 -13.16 -6.12 -0.43
C ASN A 55 -14.02 -4.86 -0.59
N PRO A 56 -15.35 -4.98 -0.44
CA PRO A 56 -16.23 -3.82 -0.37
C PRO A 56 -15.78 -2.80 0.69
N LYS A 57 -16.09 -1.53 0.47
CA LYS A 57 -15.63 -0.39 1.27
C LYS A 57 -15.92 -0.43 2.78
N ASN A 58 -16.82 -1.30 3.21
CA ASN A 58 -17.17 -1.51 4.61
C ASN A 58 -16.35 -2.63 5.29
N TYR A 59 -15.36 -3.19 4.60
CA TYR A 59 -14.46 -4.20 5.15
C TYR A 59 -13.09 -3.60 5.45
N ASN A 60 -12.55 -3.98 6.60
CA ASN A 60 -11.19 -3.67 7.01
C ASN A 60 -10.46 -4.95 7.39
N GLY A 61 -9.15 -4.91 7.25
CA GLY A 61 -8.28 -6.00 7.61
C GLY A 61 -6.86 -5.49 7.93
N ILE A 62 -6.05 -6.40 8.38
CA ILE A 62 -4.65 -6.11 8.71
C ILE A 62 -3.76 -7.09 7.97
N LYS A 63 -2.79 -6.57 7.23
CA LYS A 63 -1.67 -7.35 6.67
C LYS A 63 -0.45 -7.10 7.52
N MET A 64 0.27 -8.16 7.85
CA MET A 64 1.49 -8.09 8.65
C MET A 64 2.63 -8.84 7.99
N VAL A 65 3.81 -8.26 8.11
CA VAL A 65 5.09 -8.93 7.90
C VAL A 65 5.90 -8.79 9.19
N ILE A 66 6.42 -9.89 9.69
CA ILE A 66 7.24 -9.92 10.90
C ILE A 66 8.53 -10.66 10.58
N ASN A 67 9.68 -10.00 10.82
CA ASN A 67 10.99 -10.54 10.51
C ASN A 67 11.10 -11.06 9.06
N ASP A 68 10.64 -10.24 8.11
CA ASP A 68 10.63 -10.50 6.65
C ASP A 68 9.68 -11.64 6.20
N MET A 69 8.81 -12.14 7.09
CA MET A 69 7.86 -13.21 6.80
C MET A 69 6.42 -12.71 6.93
N PRO A 70 5.56 -12.94 5.91
CA PRO A 70 4.13 -12.69 6.04
C PRO A 70 3.54 -13.55 7.15
N VAL A 71 2.66 -12.96 7.96
CA VAL A 71 2.03 -13.64 9.09
C VAL A 71 0.54 -13.82 8.82
N SER A 72 0.04 -15.04 9.00
CA SER A 72 -1.37 -15.38 8.87
C SER A 72 -2.19 -15.02 10.12
N GLY A 73 -3.50 -14.84 9.96
CA GLY A 73 -4.39 -14.57 11.10
C GLY A 73 -4.36 -15.68 12.16
N MET A 74 -4.17 -16.94 11.76
CA MET A 74 -4.06 -18.08 12.71
C MET A 74 -2.78 -17.99 13.54
N GLU A 75 -1.66 -17.61 12.94
CA GLU A 75 -0.41 -17.39 13.67
C GLU A 75 -0.54 -16.25 14.66
N VAL A 76 -1.17 -15.12 14.26
CA VAL A 76 -1.44 -14.00 15.17
C VAL A 76 -2.28 -14.46 16.36
N LEU A 77 -3.36 -15.21 16.13
CA LEU A 77 -4.21 -15.73 17.21
C LEU A 77 -3.44 -16.62 18.20
N SER A 78 -2.44 -17.35 17.74
CA SER A 78 -1.59 -18.16 18.60
C SER A 78 -0.69 -17.32 19.53
N LEU A 79 -0.35 -16.10 19.11
CA LEU A 79 0.53 -15.17 19.82
C LEU A 79 -0.20 -14.28 20.83
N VAL A 80 -1.51 -14.08 20.68
CA VAL A 80 -2.35 -13.15 21.49
C VAL A 80 -2.44 -13.51 22.98
N LYS A 81 -1.85 -14.60 23.42
CA LYS A 81 -1.98 -15.10 24.81
C LYS A 81 -1.12 -14.37 25.85
N LYS A 82 -0.32 -13.38 25.48
CA LYS A 82 0.54 -12.65 26.42
C LYS A 82 0.27 -11.16 26.35
N GLU A 83 -0.18 -10.58 27.45
CA GLU A 83 -0.14 -9.14 27.63
C GLU A 83 1.32 -8.69 27.73
N ILE A 84 1.69 -7.75 26.90
CA ILE A 84 3.02 -7.13 26.92
C ILE A 84 2.89 -5.78 27.61
N HIS A 85 3.48 -5.68 28.80
CA HIS A 85 3.60 -4.41 29.48
C HIS A 85 5.05 -3.89 29.35
N SER A 86 5.20 -2.79 28.65
CA SER A 86 6.49 -2.06 28.62
C SER A 86 6.52 -0.99 29.70
N LYS A 87 7.68 -0.83 30.34
CA LYS A 87 7.92 0.28 31.27
C LYS A 87 8.11 1.61 30.56
N ASN A 88 8.55 1.58 29.30
CA ASN A 88 8.81 2.75 28.48
C ASN A 88 7.80 2.80 27.34
N GLN A 89 7.30 3.97 27.03
CA GLN A 89 6.53 4.18 25.82
C GLN A 89 7.43 4.20 24.59
N GLY A 90 6.94 3.69 23.46
CA GLY A 90 7.56 3.88 22.16
C GLY A 90 7.32 5.29 21.61
N SER A 91 7.78 5.52 20.42
CA SER A 91 7.64 6.80 19.70
C SER A 91 7.00 6.55 18.32
N ILE A 92 6.46 7.62 17.74
CA ILE A 92 6.02 7.63 16.35
C ILE A 92 6.84 8.65 15.56
N THR A 93 7.26 8.26 14.38
CA THR A 93 7.86 9.13 13.36
C THR A 93 7.09 9.01 12.05
N ILE A 94 7.11 10.05 11.24
CA ILE A 94 6.44 10.06 9.93
C ILE A 94 7.51 10.09 8.85
N ASN A 95 7.43 9.15 7.91
CA ASN A 95 8.30 9.08 6.74
C ASN A 95 7.49 9.33 5.47
N ASN A 96 7.55 10.55 4.94
CA ASN A 96 6.86 10.95 3.72
C ASN A 96 7.69 10.66 2.44
N SER A 97 8.93 10.19 2.58
CA SER A 97 9.86 10.00 1.45
C SER A 97 9.91 8.55 0.93
N ILE A 98 9.19 7.63 1.54
CA ILE A 98 9.31 6.20 1.23
C ILE A 98 8.92 5.88 -0.23
N VAL A 99 7.94 6.60 -0.77
CA VAL A 99 7.51 6.43 -2.17
C VAL A 99 8.62 6.84 -3.13
N ASP A 100 9.23 7.99 -2.89
CA ASP A 100 10.30 8.51 -3.75
C ASP A 100 11.55 7.61 -3.66
N GLN A 101 11.93 7.17 -2.47
CA GLN A 101 13.03 6.22 -2.29
C GLN A 101 12.80 4.90 -3.03
N TYR A 102 11.57 4.38 -2.99
CA TYR A 102 11.23 3.17 -3.72
C TYR A 102 11.34 3.36 -5.23
N ILE A 103 10.83 4.49 -5.75
CA ILE A 103 10.89 4.81 -7.17
C ILE A 103 12.35 4.95 -7.62
N GLU A 104 13.18 5.67 -6.89
CA GLU A 104 14.62 5.83 -7.18
C GLU A 104 15.31 4.47 -7.28
N GLU A 105 15.14 3.59 -6.29
CA GLU A 105 15.76 2.27 -6.31
C GLU A 105 15.27 1.39 -7.46
N VAL A 106 13.98 1.45 -7.82
CA VAL A 106 13.45 0.70 -8.97
C VAL A 106 14.02 1.23 -10.27
N VAL A 107 14.12 2.56 -10.42
CA VAL A 107 14.72 3.20 -11.60
C VAL A 107 16.20 2.84 -11.73
N ASP A 108 16.95 2.84 -10.64
CA ASP A 108 18.37 2.44 -10.62
C ASP A 108 18.59 0.98 -11.03
N CYS A 109 17.63 0.12 -10.75
CA CYS A 109 17.64 -1.29 -11.17
C CYS A 109 17.28 -1.50 -12.65
N LYS A 110 16.83 -0.46 -13.35
CA LYS A 110 16.40 -0.53 -14.76
C LYS A 110 17.55 -0.93 -15.68
N LYS A 111 17.35 -2.00 -16.44
CA LYS A 111 18.37 -2.55 -17.38
C LYS A 111 18.06 -2.25 -18.85
N PHE A 112 16.85 -1.75 -19.16
CA PHE A 112 16.37 -1.56 -20.50
C PHE A 112 15.80 -0.16 -20.67
N ASP A 113 15.85 0.35 -21.90
CA ASP A 113 15.11 1.55 -22.28
C ASP A 113 13.62 1.21 -22.44
N LEU A 114 12.77 1.92 -21.71
CA LEU A 114 11.32 1.75 -21.72
C LEU A 114 10.59 2.94 -22.35
N SER A 115 11.32 3.88 -22.97
CA SER A 115 10.77 5.12 -23.54
C SER A 115 9.76 4.90 -24.68
N ASN A 116 9.84 3.76 -25.35
CA ASN A 116 8.91 3.37 -26.43
C ASN A 116 7.65 2.65 -25.92
N LEU A 117 7.56 2.39 -24.61
CA LEU A 117 6.39 1.72 -24.05
C LEU A 117 5.31 2.75 -23.74
N LYS A 118 4.13 2.51 -24.28
CA LYS A 118 2.89 3.19 -23.94
C LYS A 118 2.11 2.31 -22.96
N ILE A 119 1.84 2.81 -21.77
CA ILE A 119 1.24 2.05 -20.68
C ILE A 119 -0.05 2.74 -20.26
N VAL A 120 -1.14 2.00 -20.23
CA VAL A 120 -2.40 2.43 -19.60
C VAL A 120 -2.43 1.87 -18.18
N VAL A 121 -2.60 2.74 -17.19
CA VAL A 121 -2.62 2.38 -15.76
C VAL A 121 -3.95 2.74 -15.17
N ASP A 122 -4.76 1.73 -14.84
CA ASP A 122 -6.00 1.92 -14.10
C ASP A 122 -5.74 1.68 -12.60
N CYS A 123 -5.85 2.73 -11.81
CA CYS A 123 -5.61 2.69 -10.36
C CYS A 123 -6.90 2.42 -9.56
N GLY A 124 -8.07 2.39 -10.21
CA GLY A 124 -9.37 2.12 -9.60
C GLY A 124 -9.67 3.01 -8.37
N ASN A 125 -9.21 4.25 -8.37
CA ASN A 125 -9.27 5.19 -7.23
C ASN A 125 -8.63 4.65 -5.94
N GLY A 126 -7.78 3.63 -6.03
CA GLY A 126 -7.09 3.01 -4.92
C GLY A 126 -5.70 3.62 -4.65
N ALA A 127 -5.01 3.08 -3.63
CA ALA A 127 -3.69 3.55 -3.20
C ALA A 127 -2.60 3.42 -4.29
N ALA A 128 -2.83 2.63 -5.35
CA ALA A 128 -1.93 2.54 -6.49
C ALA A 128 -1.75 3.89 -7.21
N GLY A 129 -2.75 4.78 -7.18
CA GLY A 129 -2.69 6.11 -7.77
C GLY A 129 -1.56 7.00 -7.22
N ILE A 130 -1.12 6.75 -5.99
CA ILE A 130 -0.02 7.50 -5.38
C ILE A 130 1.32 7.17 -6.03
N ILE A 131 1.51 5.95 -6.49
CA ILE A 131 2.82 5.44 -6.89
C ILE A 131 2.90 5.00 -8.35
N ALA A 132 1.90 4.27 -8.88
CA ALA A 132 2.05 3.61 -10.18
C ALA A 132 2.30 4.60 -11.32
N PRO A 133 1.55 5.72 -11.49
CA PRO A 133 1.84 6.70 -12.52
C PRO A 133 3.24 7.30 -12.39
N LYS A 134 3.63 7.68 -11.18
CA LYS A 134 4.96 8.26 -10.91
C LYS A 134 6.08 7.28 -11.25
N LEU A 135 5.93 6.02 -10.87
CA LEU A 135 6.92 4.98 -11.11
C LEU A 135 7.12 4.74 -12.62
N PHE A 136 6.04 4.54 -13.38
CA PHE A 136 6.16 4.27 -14.81
C PHE A 136 6.67 5.49 -15.60
N ASN A 137 6.28 6.72 -15.20
CA ASN A 137 6.86 7.94 -15.76
C ASN A 137 8.37 8.04 -15.44
N ALA A 138 8.80 7.75 -14.22
CA ALA A 138 10.21 7.75 -13.83
C ALA A 138 11.03 6.67 -14.57
N LEU A 139 10.40 5.56 -14.91
CA LEU A 139 10.98 4.53 -15.77
C LEU A 139 11.09 4.95 -17.23
N GLY A 140 10.51 6.08 -17.62
CA GLY A 140 10.55 6.65 -18.96
C GLY A 140 9.42 6.21 -19.88
N CYS A 141 8.40 5.53 -19.37
CA CYS A 141 7.24 5.10 -20.15
C CYS A 141 6.32 6.29 -20.51
N ASN A 142 5.59 6.18 -21.62
CA ASN A 142 4.47 7.06 -21.93
C ASN A 142 3.20 6.56 -21.22
N VAL A 143 2.77 7.25 -20.16
CA VAL A 143 1.73 6.77 -19.25
C VAL A 143 0.39 7.45 -19.55
N ILE A 144 -0.65 6.64 -19.72
CA ILE A 144 -2.04 7.08 -19.72
C ILE A 144 -2.64 6.66 -18.37
N GLU A 145 -2.99 7.65 -17.58
CA GLU A 145 -3.54 7.43 -16.23
C GLU A 145 -5.06 7.33 -16.28
N MET A 146 -5.59 6.33 -15.57
CA MET A 146 -7.03 6.17 -15.34
C MET A 146 -7.28 6.04 -13.85
N PHE A 147 -8.23 6.81 -13.35
CA PHE A 147 -8.74 6.75 -11.98
C PHE A 147 -7.63 6.78 -10.91
N SER A 148 -6.59 7.62 -11.14
CA SER A 148 -5.42 7.74 -10.27
C SER A 148 -5.68 8.59 -9.02
N GLU A 149 -6.75 9.40 -9.00
CA GLU A 149 -7.17 10.11 -7.80
C GLU A 149 -7.67 9.11 -6.75
N VAL A 150 -7.07 9.16 -5.55
CA VAL A 150 -7.43 8.24 -4.47
C VAL A 150 -8.75 8.65 -3.83
N ASP A 151 -9.78 7.81 -3.96
CA ASP A 151 -11.11 8.03 -3.39
C ASP A 151 -11.68 6.72 -2.81
N GLY A 152 -11.87 6.67 -1.51
CA GLY A 152 -12.43 5.49 -0.81
C GLY A 152 -13.90 5.18 -1.12
N ASN A 153 -14.57 6.00 -1.94
CA ASN A 153 -15.89 5.70 -2.46
C ASN A 153 -15.85 4.90 -3.77
N PHE A 154 -14.67 4.85 -4.43
CA PHE A 154 -14.47 4.11 -5.69
C PHE A 154 -15.50 4.49 -6.76
N PRO A 155 -15.58 5.77 -7.17
CA PRO A 155 -16.69 6.29 -7.98
C PRO A 155 -16.74 5.72 -9.40
N ASN A 156 -15.65 5.16 -9.91
CA ASN A 156 -15.58 4.69 -11.29
C ASN A 156 -15.89 3.20 -11.43
N HIS A 157 -15.26 2.36 -10.64
CA HIS A 157 -15.54 0.94 -10.53
C HIS A 157 -15.00 0.38 -9.21
N HIS A 158 -15.52 -0.79 -8.81
CA HIS A 158 -14.98 -1.49 -7.64
C HIS A 158 -13.53 -1.93 -7.91
N PRO A 159 -12.57 -1.73 -6.96
CA PRO A 159 -11.15 -2.02 -7.17
C PRO A 159 -10.84 -3.52 -7.06
N ASP A 160 -11.58 -4.34 -7.78
CA ASP A 160 -11.39 -5.78 -7.89
C ASP A 160 -11.05 -6.15 -9.35
N PRO A 161 -9.78 -6.40 -9.67
CA PRO A 161 -9.36 -6.81 -11.01
C PRO A 161 -9.76 -8.24 -11.36
N GLY A 162 -10.26 -9.02 -10.41
CA GLY A 162 -10.79 -10.35 -10.65
C GLY A 162 -12.15 -10.35 -11.34
N ASN A 163 -12.87 -9.21 -11.33
CA ASN A 163 -14.13 -9.06 -12.03
C ASN A 163 -13.91 -8.42 -13.42
N PRO A 164 -14.17 -9.14 -14.53
CA PRO A 164 -13.96 -8.62 -15.89
C PRO A 164 -14.69 -7.30 -16.18
N ASN A 165 -15.84 -7.06 -15.55
CA ASN A 165 -16.59 -5.82 -15.74
C ASN A 165 -15.81 -4.59 -15.27
N ASN A 166 -14.95 -4.73 -14.29
CA ASN A 166 -14.10 -3.64 -13.79
C ASN A 166 -12.93 -3.31 -14.73
N LEU A 167 -12.64 -4.17 -15.70
CA LEU A 167 -11.55 -4.01 -16.66
C LEU A 167 -12.01 -3.43 -18.01
N ILE A 168 -13.29 -3.21 -18.20
CA ILE A 168 -13.87 -2.78 -19.50
C ILE A 168 -13.24 -1.46 -19.95
N CYS A 169 -13.18 -0.46 -19.08
CA CYS A 169 -12.60 0.85 -19.40
C CYS A 169 -11.12 0.75 -19.76
N LEU A 170 -10.36 -0.05 -19.00
CA LEU A 170 -8.94 -0.29 -19.26
C LEU A 170 -8.71 -0.91 -20.65
N LEU A 171 -9.47 -1.93 -21.00
CA LEU A 171 -9.36 -2.61 -22.30
C LEU A 171 -9.70 -1.67 -23.46
N TYR A 172 -10.81 -0.92 -23.38
CA TYR A 172 -11.14 0.06 -24.41
C TYR A 172 -10.11 1.16 -24.56
N THR A 173 -9.52 1.61 -23.47
CA THR A 173 -8.49 2.66 -23.48
C THR A 173 -7.20 2.12 -24.09
N SER A 174 -6.81 0.88 -23.79
CA SER A 174 -5.61 0.25 -24.38
C SER A 174 -5.78 0.04 -25.89
N ASP A 175 -6.94 -0.45 -26.34
CA ASP A 175 -7.21 -0.67 -27.77
C ASP A 175 -7.26 0.63 -28.59
N ALA A 176 -7.73 1.74 -27.98
CA ALA A 176 -7.74 3.06 -28.60
C ALA A 176 -6.36 3.75 -28.59
N ALA A 177 -5.40 3.19 -27.88
CA ALA A 177 -4.07 3.77 -27.72
C ALA A 177 -3.05 3.27 -28.78
N ASP A 178 -3.42 2.25 -29.58
CA ASP A 178 -2.67 1.74 -30.74
C ASP A 178 -2.98 2.57 -31.99
#